data_4367a6b99e52c6dc1be895253a9260c7
#
_entry.id   4367a6b99e52c6dc1be895253a9260c7
#
_cell.length_a   1.000
_cell.length_b   1.000
_cell.length_c   1.000
_cell.angle_alpha   90.00
_cell.angle_beta   90.00
_cell.angle_gamma   90.00
#
_symmetry.space_group_name_H-M   'P 1'
#
loop_
_entity.id
_entity.type
_entity.pdbx_description
1 polymer ?
#
loop_
_entity_poly.entity_id
_entity_poly.type
_entity_poly.pdbx_seq_one_letter_code
_entity_poly.pdbx_strand_id
1 'polypeptide(L)'
;KEEFISLDKQIPQESTYYVYARGGLDSTWTDPAKAVQRADEQGGVVLNRAQQYVWERGNKKTKIQLDTMEIPDIVLEGTLDKKVLKKKLRKTGTVIDLSGCSLDSVLYEVSAQRPVIAKTGDNTSVVIVGYDEYNTYLYDPVKKETYPYGMNDSTDLFQKAGNIFITYIEAVQAVQE
;
A
#
# COMPACT_ATOMS: atom_id res chain seq x y z
N LYS A 1 12.93 -24.82 21.20
CA LYS A 1 11.73 -24.01 21.11
C LYS A 1 12.00 -22.53 21.08
N GLU A 2 12.84 -22.08 21.98
CA GLU A 2 13.20 -20.67 22.01
C GLU A 2 13.95 -20.28 20.75
N GLU A 3 14.77 -21.16 20.25
CA GLU A 3 15.46 -20.93 18.98
C GLU A 3 14.47 -20.77 17.83
N PHE A 4 13.44 -21.59 17.85
CA PHE A 4 12.41 -21.52 16.82
C PHE A 4 11.66 -20.19 16.89
N ILE A 5 11.31 -19.74 18.07
CA ILE A 5 10.65 -18.46 18.28
C ILE A 5 11.55 -17.31 17.85
N SER A 6 12.84 -17.43 18.16
CA SER A 6 13.83 -16.44 17.78
C SER A 6 13.94 -16.30 16.28
N LEU A 7 13.98 -17.44 15.58
CA LEU A 7 14.00 -17.45 14.11
C LEU A 7 12.74 -16.82 13.53
N ASP A 8 11.62 -17.14 14.12
CA ASP A 8 10.34 -16.60 13.67
C ASP A 8 10.30 -15.07 13.80
N LYS A 9 10.94 -14.54 14.83
CA LYS A 9 11.07 -13.10 15.01
C LYS A 9 12.04 -12.48 14.01
N GLN A 10 13.06 -13.23 13.57
CA GLN A 10 14.04 -12.74 12.63
C GLN A 10 13.49 -12.67 11.21
N ILE A 11 12.50 -13.47 10.90
CA ILE A 11 11.84 -13.48 9.60
C ILE A 11 10.55 -12.70 9.74
N PRO A 12 10.49 -11.46 9.25
CA PRO A 12 9.27 -10.67 9.35
C PRO A 12 8.11 -11.39 8.67
N GLN A 13 6.97 -11.44 9.34
CA GLN A 13 5.78 -12.07 8.78
C GLN A 13 5.33 -11.39 7.51
N GLU A 14 5.59 -10.11 7.41
CA GLU A 14 5.25 -9.29 6.26
C GLU A 14 6.09 -9.60 5.02
N SER A 15 7.14 -10.41 5.15
CA SER A 15 8.01 -10.70 4.02
C SER A 15 7.48 -11.81 3.11
N THR A 16 6.33 -12.39 3.44
CA THR A 16 5.75 -13.46 2.63
C THR A 16 4.33 -13.10 2.21
N TYR A 17 4.06 -13.22 0.91
CA TYR A 17 2.77 -12.89 0.32
C TYR A 17 2.28 -14.07 -0.48
N TYR A 18 0.99 -14.38 -0.32
CA TYR A 18 0.37 -15.55 -0.92
C TYR A 18 -0.67 -15.10 -1.94
N VAL A 19 -0.53 -15.59 -3.17
CA VAL A 19 -1.52 -15.33 -4.20
C VAL A 19 -2.47 -16.52 -4.26
N TYR A 20 -3.75 -16.25 -4.10
CA TYR A 20 -4.80 -17.27 -4.24
C TYR A 20 -5.63 -16.92 -5.46
N ALA A 21 -5.87 -17.92 -6.28
CA ALA A 21 -6.66 -17.78 -7.50
C ALA A 21 -7.28 -19.12 -7.87
N ARG A 22 -8.41 -19.08 -8.48
CA ARG A 22 -9.08 -20.29 -8.99
C ARG A 22 -9.26 -21.37 -7.92
N GLY A 23 -9.61 -20.94 -6.71
CA GLY A 23 -9.98 -21.84 -5.64
C GLY A 23 -8.81 -22.41 -4.83
N GLY A 24 -7.59 -21.93 -5.02
CA GLY A 24 -6.46 -22.43 -4.26
C GLY A 24 -5.25 -21.52 -4.31
N LEU A 25 -4.19 -21.96 -3.64
CA LEU A 25 -2.92 -21.23 -3.62
C LEU A 25 -2.27 -21.30 -5.00
N ASP A 26 -2.03 -20.14 -5.60
CA ASP A 26 -1.36 -20.03 -6.90
C ASP A 26 0.15 -19.94 -6.73
N SER A 27 0.62 -19.05 -5.86
CA SER A 27 2.06 -18.79 -5.73
C SER A 27 2.37 -18.06 -4.44
N THR A 28 3.66 -18.02 -4.11
CA THR A 28 4.17 -17.37 -2.90
C THR A 28 5.29 -16.41 -3.31
N TRP A 29 5.30 -15.24 -2.73
CA TRP A 29 6.20 -14.16 -3.11
C TRP A 29 6.79 -13.46 -1.90
N THR A 30 7.98 -12.89 -2.07
CA THR A 30 8.58 -12.00 -1.08
C THR A 30 8.40 -10.52 -1.46
N ASP A 31 8.09 -10.26 -2.73
CA ASP A 31 7.86 -8.91 -3.24
C ASP A 31 6.35 -8.69 -3.38
N PRO A 32 5.76 -7.81 -2.57
CA PRO A 32 4.31 -7.59 -2.63
C PRO A 32 3.85 -7.02 -3.97
N ALA A 33 4.68 -6.22 -4.64
CA ALA A 33 4.31 -5.65 -5.94
C ALA A 33 4.16 -6.76 -6.98
N LYS A 34 5.08 -7.73 -6.98
CA LYS A 34 5.01 -8.87 -7.89
C LYS A 34 3.83 -9.77 -7.56
N ALA A 35 3.54 -9.93 -6.28
CA ALA A 35 2.37 -10.71 -5.86
C ALA A 35 1.08 -10.06 -6.39
N VAL A 36 0.96 -8.74 -6.27
CA VAL A 36 -0.21 -8.01 -6.78
C VAL A 36 -0.33 -8.16 -8.29
N GLN A 37 0.78 -8.02 -9.03
CA GLN A 37 0.78 -8.19 -10.47
C GLN A 37 0.32 -9.59 -10.87
N ARG A 38 0.82 -10.60 -10.16
CA ARG A 38 0.41 -11.98 -10.40
C ARG A 38 -1.07 -12.18 -10.12
N ALA A 39 -1.55 -11.67 -8.99
CA ALA A 39 -2.96 -11.78 -8.63
C ALA A 39 -3.85 -11.08 -9.66
N ASP A 40 -3.42 -9.92 -10.14
CA ASP A 40 -4.16 -9.19 -11.17
C ASP A 40 -4.27 -10.01 -12.47
N GLU A 41 -3.19 -10.65 -12.89
CA GLU A 41 -3.19 -11.50 -14.08
C GLU A 41 -4.12 -12.71 -13.93
N GLN A 42 -4.17 -13.28 -12.73
CA GLN A 42 -4.93 -14.50 -12.48
C GLN A 42 -6.34 -14.25 -11.95
N GLY A 43 -6.72 -12.99 -11.75
CA GLY A 43 -8.03 -12.68 -11.18
C GLY A 43 -8.15 -13.08 -9.71
N GLY A 44 -7.04 -13.04 -8.98
CA GLY A 44 -6.97 -13.54 -7.62
C GLY A 44 -6.81 -12.45 -6.57
N VAL A 45 -6.33 -12.87 -5.40
CA VAL A 45 -6.12 -12.00 -4.25
C VAL A 45 -4.73 -12.23 -3.67
N VAL A 46 -4.25 -11.27 -2.91
CA VAL A 46 -2.98 -11.38 -2.19
C VAL A 46 -3.25 -11.32 -0.69
N LEU A 47 -2.76 -12.30 0.04
CA LEU A 47 -2.84 -12.33 1.50
C LEU A 47 -1.42 -12.32 2.08
N ASN A 48 -1.28 -11.75 3.27
CA ASN A 48 -0.03 -11.87 4.03
C ASN A 48 -0.09 -13.09 4.96
N ARG A 49 0.95 -13.32 5.76
CA ARG A 49 0.97 -14.45 6.70
C ARG A 49 -0.08 -14.34 7.78
N ALA A 50 -0.49 -13.15 8.13
CA ALA A 50 -1.57 -12.93 9.09
C ALA A 50 -2.96 -13.06 8.45
N GLN A 51 -3.02 -13.47 7.18
CA GLN A 51 -4.25 -13.64 6.41
C GLN A 51 -5.05 -12.36 6.22
N GLN A 52 -4.36 -11.24 6.24
CA GLN A 52 -4.97 -9.96 5.87
C GLN A 52 -4.91 -9.79 4.35
N TYR A 53 -5.95 -9.19 3.79
CA TYR A 53 -5.97 -8.90 2.37
C TYR A 53 -5.03 -7.75 2.06
N VAL A 54 -3.94 -8.05 1.36
CA VAL A 54 -3.02 -7.05 0.85
C VAL A 54 -3.57 -6.42 -0.41
N TRP A 55 -4.25 -7.24 -1.23
CA TRP A 55 -4.82 -6.77 -2.48
C TRP A 55 -5.94 -7.69 -2.95
N GLU A 56 -6.96 -7.08 -3.56
CA GLU A 56 -8.09 -7.82 -4.12
C GLU A 56 -8.67 -7.01 -5.27
N ARG A 57 -8.84 -7.64 -6.41
CA ARG A 57 -9.27 -6.92 -7.59
C ARG A 57 -10.75 -6.54 -7.59
N GLY A 58 -11.60 -7.41 -7.14
CA GLY A 58 -13.04 -7.28 -7.31
C GLY A 58 -13.77 -6.38 -6.34
N ASN A 59 -13.12 -5.97 -5.25
CA ASN A 59 -13.79 -5.28 -4.15
C ASN A 59 -13.37 -3.83 -3.96
N LYS A 60 -12.75 -3.25 -4.99
CA LYS A 60 -12.40 -1.83 -4.94
C LYS A 60 -13.67 -1.00 -4.96
N LYS A 61 -13.81 -0.11 -4.00
CA LYS A 61 -14.96 0.78 -3.93
C LYS A 61 -14.92 1.76 -5.10
N THR A 62 -16.11 2.21 -5.55
CA THR A 62 -16.18 3.15 -6.67
C THR A 62 -15.78 4.57 -6.26
N LYS A 63 -15.93 4.90 -5.00
CA LYS A 63 -15.59 6.22 -4.48
C LYS A 63 -15.18 6.10 -3.02
N ILE A 64 -14.10 6.80 -2.66
CA ILE A 64 -13.64 6.82 -1.28
C ILE A 64 -12.83 8.09 -1.02
N GLN A 65 -12.90 8.58 0.20
CA GLN A 65 -12.04 9.66 0.66
C GLN A 65 -11.74 9.41 2.14
N LEU A 66 -10.46 9.28 2.45
CA LEU A 66 -10.00 9.04 3.81
C LEU A 66 -9.85 10.35 4.57
N ASP A 67 -10.01 10.28 5.86
CA ASP A 67 -9.75 11.42 6.74
C ASP A 67 -8.23 11.61 6.84
N THR A 68 -7.75 12.79 6.52
CA THR A 68 -6.34 13.11 6.58
C THR A 68 -5.79 13.06 8.00
N MET A 69 -6.64 13.16 9.01
CA MET A 69 -6.19 13.05 10.41
C MET A 69 -5.72 11.64 10.77
N GLU A 70 -6.06 10.64 9.96
CA GLU A 70 -5.61 9.27 10.17
C GLU A 70 -4.24 9.00 9.55
N ILE A 71 -3.70 9.95 8.80
CA ILE A 71 -2.39 9.78 8.17
C ILE A 71 -1.31 9.99 9.25
N PRO A 72 -0.41 9.01 9.43
CA PRO A 72 0.65 9.17 10.42
C PRO A 72 1.51 10.40 10.13
N ASP A 73 1.90 11.11 11.18
CA ASP A 73 2.69 12.34 11.06
C ASP A 73 3.92 12.18 10.18
N ILE A 74 4.47 10.98 10.16
CA ILE A 74 5.69 10.71 9.42
C ILE A 74 5.54 10.86 7.92
N VAL A 75 4.33 10.68 7.39
CA VAL A 75 4.12 10.84 5.95
C VAL A 75 3.90 12.30 5.57
N LEU A 76 3.90 13.21 6.53
CA LEU A 76 3.64 14.63 6.31
C LEU A 76 4.91 15.43 5.95
N GLU A 77 6.04 14.77 5.76
CA GLU A 77 7.32 15.46 5.50
C GLU A 77 7.54 15.88 4.04
N GLY A 78 6.75 15.36 3.12
CA GLY A 78 6.80 15.79 1.73
C GLY A 78 7.86 15.16 0.87
N THR A 79 8.82 14.45 1.45
CA THR A 79 9.86 13.75 0.72
C THR A 79 9.72 12.25 0.89
N LEU A 80 10.16 11.50 -0.11
CA LEU A 80 10.06 10.05 -0.07
C LEU A 80 11.44 9.43 -0.12
N ASP A 81 11.99 9.15 1.06
CA ASP A 81 13.15 8.28 1.21
C ASP A 81 12.60 6.94 1.68
N LYS A 82 12.63 5.95 0.79
CA LYS A 82 12.03 4.65 1.08
C LYS A 82 12.59 4.00 2.35
N LYS A 83 13.89 4.11 2.58
CA LYS A 83 14.52 3.47 3.73
C LYS A 83 14.05 4.11 5.04
N VAL A 84 14.05 5.42 5.07
CA VAL A 84 13.61 6.16 6.25
C VAL A 84 12.13 5.92 6.50
N LEU A 85 11.34 5.99 5.42
CA LEU A 85 9.90 5.81 5.51
C LEU A 85 9.55 4.41 6.02
N LYS A 86 10.17 3.37 5.47
CA LYS A 86 9.94 2.00 5.91
C LYS A 86 10.28 1.82 7.39
N LYS A 87 11.39 2.41 7.83
CA LYS A 87 11.81 2.32 9.22
C LYS A 87 10.79 2.96 10.15
N LYS A 88 10.26 4.11 9.77
CA LYS A 88 9.31 4.85 10.59
C LYS A 88 7.92 4.23 10.59
N LEU A 89 7.46 3.77 9.45
CA LEU A 89 6.13 3.16 9.32
C LEU A 89 6.02 1.80 10.02
N ARG A 90 7.14 1.12 10.23
CA ARG A 90 7.12 -0.15 10.96
C ARG A 90 6.58 -0.02 12.38
N LYS A 91 6.58 1.17 12.94
CA LYS A 91 6.02 1.40 14.26
C LYS A 91 4.49 1.33 14.25
N THR A 92 3.86 1.59 13.13
CA THR A 92 2.41 1.58 13.00
C THR A 92 1.89 0.34 12.32
N GLY A 93 2.76 -0.42 11.65
CA GLY A 93 2.36 -1.63 10.97
C GLY A 93 3.42 -2.13 10.02
N THR A 94 3.01 -2.98 9.09
CA THR A 94 3.87 -3.58 8.08
C THR A 94 3.87 -2.72 6.84
N VAL A 95 5.04 -2.30 6.39
CA VAL A 95 5.18 -1.51 5.17
C VAL A 95 5.05 -2.40 3.95
N ILE A 96 4.23 -1.97 3.01
CA ILE A 96 3.99 -2.68 1.76
C ILE A 96 4.47 -1.78 0.62
N ASP A 97 5.52 -2.20 -0.07
CA ASP A 97 6.07 -1.47 -1.21
C ASP A 97 5.44 -2.02 -2.48
N LEU A 98 4.55 -1.25 -3.06
CA LEU A 98 3.85 -1.61 -4.29
C LEU A 98 4.45 -0.90 -5.51
N SER A 99 5.70 -0.47 -5.42
CA SER A 99 6.36 0.21 -6.53
C SER A 99 6.44 -0.70 -7.75
N GLY A 100 6.10 -0.16 -8.90
CA GLY A 100 5.99 -0.92 -10.14
C GLY A 100 4.56 -1.29 -10.50
N CYS A 101 3.64 -1.26 -9.56
CA CYS A 101 2.23 -1.46 -9.85
C CYS A 101 1.64 -0.20 -10.48
N SER A 102 0.52 -0.35 -11.20
CA SER A 102 -0.18 0.78 -11.78
C SER A 102 -0.96 1.55 -10.71
N LEU A 103 -1.29 2.80 -11.01
CA LEU A 103 -2.15 3.57 -10.13
C LEU A 103 -3.48 2.84 -9.88
N ASP A 104 -4.08 2.28 -10.92
CA ASP A 104 -5.36 1.58 -10.78
C ASP A 104 -5.27 0.45 -9.76
N SER A 105 -4.17 -0.30 -9.78
CA SER A 105 -3.98 -1.39 -8.82
C SER A 105 -3.85 -0.87 -7.39
N VAL A 106 -3.07 0.19 -7.17
CA VAL A 106 -2.85 0.68 -5.80
C VAL A 106 -4.06 1.41 -5.23
N LEU A 107 -5.02 1.82 -6.04
CA LEU A 107 -6.25 2.41 -5.54
C LEU A 107 -7.06 1.42 -4.69
N TYR A 108 -6.87 0.13 -4.88
CA TYR A 108 -7.45 -0.84 -3.97
C TYR A 108 -7.05 -0.56 -2.52
N GLU A 109 -5.78 -0.21 -2.30
CA GLU A 109 -5.28 0.06 -0.95
C GLU A 109 -6.05 1.20 -0.31
N VAL A 110 -6.30 2.26 -1.08
CA VAL A 110 -7.10 3.38 -0.60
C VAL A 110 -8.52 2.93 -0.26
N SER A 111 -9.12 2.08 -1.10
CA SER A 111 -10.46 1.55 -0.84
C SER A 111 -10.51 0.69 0.42
N ALA A 112 -9.37 0.11 0.81
CA ALA A 112 -9.24 -0.68 2.03
C ALA A 112 -8.84 0.17 3.24
N GLN A 113 -8.98 1.49 3.15
CA GLN A 113 -8.67 2.44 4.22
C GLN A 113 -7.17 2.59 4.49
N ARG A 114 -6.35 2.35 3.48
CA ARG A 114 -4.90 2.48 3.58
C ARG A 114 -4.42 3.57 2.65
N PRO A 115 -3.94 4.70 3.18
CA PRO A 115 -3.41 5.76 2.32
C PRO A 115 -2.14 5.30 1.61
N VAL A 116 -1.94 5.76 0.39
CA VAL A 116 -0.79 5.37 -0.42
C VAL A 116 0.11 6.59 -0.59
N ILE A 117 1.37 6.45 -0.20
CA ILE A 117 2.36 7.49 -0.40
C ILE A 117 2.93 7.30 -1.80
N ALA A 118 2.86 8.32 -2.62
CA ALA A 118 3.25 8.24 -4.01
C ALA A 118 4.26 9.34 -4.36
N LYS A 119 5.33 8.94 -5.04
CA LYS A 119 6.33 9.87 -5.52
C LYS A 119 5.79 10.67 -6.70
N THR A 120 6.02 11.98 -6.69
CA THR A 120 5.59 12.88 -7.76
C THR A 120 6.75 13.52 -8.50
N GLY A 121 7.97 13.43 -7.96
CA GLY A 121 9.19 14.00 -8.54
C GLY A 121 10.38 13.52 -7.75
N ASP A 122 11.56 14.10 -8.01
CA ASP A 122 12.79 13.61 -7.38
C ASP A 122 12.76 13.72 -5.86
N ASN A 123 12.22 14.81 -5.34
CA ASN A 123 12.19 15.06 -3.89
C ASN A 123 10.79 15.39 -3.39
N THR A 124 9.76 14.98 -4.11
CA THR A 124 8.39 15.30 -3.75
C THR A 124 7.53 14.06 -3.73
N SER A 125 6.58 14.04 -2.81
CA SER A 125 5.59 13.00 -2.72
C SER A 125 4.26 13.57 -2.23
N VAL A 126 3.20 12.84 -2.49
CA VAL A 126 1.86 13.15 -2.00
C VAL A 126 1.30 11.86 -1.39
N VAL A 127 0.20 11.99 -0.69
CA VAL A 127 -0.53 10.84 -0.16
C VAL A 127 -1.86 10.74 -0.89
N ILE A 128 -2.12 9.59 -1.50
CA ILE A 128 -3.41 9.33 -2.15
C ILE A 128 -4.38 8.96 -1.03
N VAL A 129 -5.36 9.83 -0.80
CA VAL A 129 -6.32 9.67 0.30
C VAL A 129 -7.74 9.40 -0.21
N GLY A 130 -7.93 9.36 -1.52
CA GLY A 130 -9.24 9.10 -2.07
C GLY A 130 -9.21 9.02 -3.58
N TYR A 131 -10.33 8.63 -4.13
CA TYR A 131 -10.54 8.63 -5.57
C TYR A 131 -12.03 8.51 -5.86
N ASP A 132 -12.39 8.89 -7.06
CA ASP A 132 -13.69 8.56 -7.65
C ASP A 132 -13.46 8.20 -9.11
N GLU A 133 -14.50 8.22 -9.89
CA GLU A 133 -14.44 7.84 -11.31
C GLU A 133 -13.51 8.75 -12.12
N TYR A 134 -13.45 10.03 -11.77
CA TYR A 134 -12.75 11.02 -12.58
C TYR A 134 -11.47 11.57 -11.97
N ASN A 135 -11.31 11.45 -10.66
CA ASN A 135 -10.21 12.09 -9.94
C ASN A 135 -9.59 11.17 -8.90
N THR A 136 -8.32 11.44 -8.58
CA THR A 136 -7.73 11.07 -7.31
C THR A 136 -7.82 12.27 -6.39
N TYR A 137 -7.78 12.04 -5.08
CA TYR A 137 -7.69 13.10 -4.07
C TYR A 137 -6.32 12.95 -3.42
N LEU A 138 -5.50 13.97 -3.60
CA LEU A 138 -4.10 13.94 -3.19
C LEU A 138 -3.90 14.89 -2.02
N TYR A 139 -3.26 14.39 -0.96
CA TYR A 139 -2.89 15.20 0.18
C TYR A 139 -1.43 15.63 0.03
N ASP A 140 -1.21 16.95 0.02
CA ASP A 140 0.13 17.52 0.00
C ASP A 140 0.59 17.70 1.44
N PRO A 141 1.59 16.94 1.90
CA PRO A 141 2.00 16.99 3.29
C PRO A 141 2.74 18.27 3.67
N VAL A 142 3.29 18.99 2.68
CA VAL A 142 3.97 20.25 2.92
C VAL A 142 2.97 21.38 3.13
N LYS A 143 2.00 21.51 2.21
CA LYS A 143 0.96 22.53 2.28
C LYS A 143 -0.19 22.15 3.20
N LYS A 144 -0.29 20.87 3.55
CA LYS A 144 -1.36 20.32 4.38
C LYS A 144 -2.75 20.54 3.76
N GLU A 145 -2.82 20.34 2.46
CA GLU A 145 -4.04 20.51 1.68
C GLU A 145 -4.35 19.26 0.88
N THR A 146 -5.64 18.95 0.77
CA THR A 146 -6.13 17.89 -0.11
C THR A 146 -6.76 18.53 -1.33
N TYR A 147 -6.43 18.04 -2.51
CA TYR A 147 -6.95 18.59 -3.75
C TYR A 147 -7.30 17.45 -4.71
N PRO A 148 -8.30 17.66 -5.58
CA PRO A 148 -8.61 16.70 -6.62
C PRO A 148 -7.60 16.82 -7.76
N TYR A 149 -7.28 15.70 -8.38
CA TYR A 149 -6.39 15.65 -9.52
C TYR A 149 -6.95 14.62 -10.50
N GLY A 150 -7.08 15.01 -11.78
CA GLY A 150 -7.73 14.14 -12.77
C GLY A 150 -7.10 12.76 -12.84
N MET A 151 -7.91 11.74 -13.07
CA MET A 151 -7.44 10.36 -13.05
C MET A 151 -6.35 10.12 -14.11
N ASN A 152 -6.54 10.64 -15.32
CA ASN A 152 -5.55 10.48 -16.38
C ASN A 152 -4.26 11.24 -16.07
N ASP A 153 -4.40 12.46 -15.56
CA ASP A 153 -3.24 13.27 -15.17
C ASP A 153 -2.48 12.64 -14.01
N SER A 154 -3.21 12.04 -13.07
CA SER A 154 -2.61 11.31 -11.95
C SER A 154 -1.81 10.11 -12.43
N THR A 155 -2.38 9.35 -13.36
CA THR A 155 -1.71 8.20 -13.96
C THR A 155 -0.39 8.63 -14.60
N ASP A 156 -0.41 9.70 -15.37
CA ASP A 156 0.79 10.23 -16.02
C ASP A 156 1.81 10.74 -15.00
N LEU A 157 1.35 11.47 -14.00
CA LEU A 157 2.22 12.04 -12.97
C LEU A 157 3.00 10.94 -12.25
N PHE A 158 2.29 9.92 -11.77
CA PHE A 158 2.93 8.85 -11.02
C PHE A 158 3.80 7.97 -11.90
N GLN A 159 3.37 7.71 -13.14
CA GLN A 159 4.14 6.92 -14.08
C GLN A 159 5.46 7.59 -14.42
N LYS A 160 5.45 8.89 -14.65
CA LYS A 160 6.67 9.65 -14.92
C LYS A 160 7.64 9.62 -13.75
N ALA A 161 7.12 9.52 -12.53
CA ALA A 161 7.94 9.41 -11.32
C ALA A 161 8.36 7.96 -11.02
N GLY A 162 8.01 7.01 -11.88
CA GLY A 162 8.42 5.61 -11.77
C GLY A 162 7.44 4.69 -11.10
N ASN A 163 6.19 5.11 -10.87
CA ASN A 163 5.18 4.34 -10.15
C ASN A 163 5.71 3.86 -8.80
N ILE A 164 6.17 4.79 -7.99
CA ILE A 164 6.67 4.51 -6.65
C ILE A 164 5.51 4.71 -5.68
N PHE A 165 5.03 3.60 -5.10
CA PHE A 165 3.88 3.59 -4.20
C PHE A 165 4.21 2.80 -2.95
N ILE A 166 3.98 3.38 -1.79
CA ILE A 166 4.20 2.72 -0.51
C ILE A 166 2.97 2.91 0.37
N THR A 167 2.50 1.80 0.93
CA THR A 167 1.43 1.83 1.92
C THR A 167 1.84 0.99 3.12
N TYR A 168 0.94 0.81 4.04
CA TYR A 168 1.20 -0.04 5.20
C TYR A 168 -0.09 -0.68 5.67
N ILE A 169 0.05 -1.84 6.30
CA ILE A 169 -1.06 -2.56 6.92
C ILE A 169 -0.80 -2.54 8.42
N GLU A 170 -1.79 -2.09 9.19
CA GLU A 170 -1.67 -2.08 10.63
C GLU A 170 -1.51 -3.50 11.16
N ALA A 171 -0.66 -3.64 12.18
CA ALA A 171 -0.43 -4.94 12.79
C ALA A 171 -1.73 -5.47 13.40
N VAL A 172 -1.92 -6.78 13.25
CA VAL A 172 -3.05 -7.43 13.91
C VAL A 172 -2.79 -7.42 15.41
N GLN A 173 -3.71 -6.84 16.16
CA GLN A 173 -3.60 -6.85 17.61
C GLN A 173 -4.04 -8.21 18.15
N ALA A 174 -3.30 -8.69 19.14
CA ALA A 174 -3.70 -9.92 19.82
C ALA A 174 -5.04 -9.71 20.52
N VAL A 175 -5.89 -10.72 20.43
CA VAL A 175 -7.18 -10.66 21.12
C VAL A 175 -6.93 -10.71 22.63
N GLN A 176 -7.47 -9.72 23.32
CA GLN A 176 -7.39 -9.67 24.77
C GLN A 176 -8.57 -10.46 25.35
N GLU A 177 -8.24 -11.44 26.14
CA GLU A 177 -9.26 -12.31 26.73
C GLU A 177 -9.61 -11.89 28.12
#